data_580e9ae116a22373a201f646cbfaae7a
#
_entry.id   580e9ae116a22373a201f646cbfaae7a
#
_cell.length_a   1.000
_cell.length_b   1.000
_cell.length_c   1.000
_cell.angle_alpha   90.00
_cell.angle_beta   90.00
_cell.angle_gamma   90.00
#
_symmetry.space_group_name_H-M   'P 1'
#
loop_
_entity.id
_entity.type
_entity.pdbx_description
1 polymer ?
#
loop_
_entity_poly.entity_id
_entity_poly.type
_entity_poly.pdbx_seq_one_letter_code
_entity_poly.pdbx_strand_id
1 'polypeptide(L)'
;MTEETASEKVDEEELVIDVDEPEPTIQDLPGVGPATAEKLEEAGFEDLLGIAVMSPAELAEQAELGEAVSAKIIAGAKKLANIGGFVSGVALLERRKRVQKLTSGASSLDELLGGGFETQAIVEVFGEFGSGKTQIGHQLAVNCILSLEQGGLDGEIVYIDTEDTFRPERIALMAEAVGIDPNDALDRIHVARAYNSAHQILLVDEIKRMGKSLDVKLIIVDSLTSHFRAEYVGRGMLAPRQQKLNRHMKELKQVADVQNAIVLVTNQVQAKPDAMWGDPTRAVGGHIVAHASTFRLYLRKSKGGRRIARLIDSPNLPEGEAVFTVTSEGLRD
;
A
#
# COMPACT_ATOMS: atom_id res chain seq x y z
N MET A 1 15.84 12.82 -67.66
CA MET A 1 16.37 11.77 -66.80
C MET A 1 15.83 12.08 -65.42
N THR A 2 14.72 11.47 -65.08
CA THR A 2 13.94 11.64 -63.86
C THR A 2 14.16 10.39 -63.04
N GLU A 3 14.78 10.50 -61.85
CA GLU A 3 14.89 9.45 -60.87
C GLU A 3 13.62 9.42 -60.03
N GLU A 4 12.87 8.34 -60.15
CA GLU A 4 11.78 7.96 -59.27
C GLU A 4 12.37 7.38 -57.97
N THR A 5 12.11 8.04 -56.86
CA THR A 5 12.33 7.49 -55.54
C THR A 5 11.11 6.66 -55.11
N ALA A 6 11.30 5.36 -55.06
CA ALA A 6 10.31 4.44 -54.51
C ALA A 6 10.19 4.64 -52.96
N SER A 7 9.01 5.03 -52.51
CA SER A 7 8.67 5.03 -51.08
C SER A 7 8.22 3.64 -50.67
N GLU A 8 9.02 2.95 -49.89
CA GLU A 8 8.61 1.73 -49.17
C GLU A 8 7.51 2.08 -48.17
N LYS A 9 6.32 1.55 -48.42
CA LYS A 9 5.26 1.52 -47.42
C LYS A 9 5.64 0.44 -46.39
N VAL A 10 5.93 0.86 -45.18
CA VAL A 10 5.95 -0.01 -44.01
C VAL A 10 4.49 -0.26 -43.64
N ASP A 11 4.03 -1.48 -43.80
CA ASP A 11 2.73 -1.92 -43.31
C ASP A 11 2.78 -1.89 -41.77
N GLU A 12 2.04 -0.97 -41.16
CA GLU A 12 1.70 -0.98 -39.75
C GLU A 12 0.73 -2.16 -39.53
N GLU A 13 1.27 -3.31 -39.18
CA GLU A 13 0.46 -4.35 -38.52
C GLU A 13 0.02 -3.80 -37.16
N GLU A 14 -1.20 -3.30 -37.08
CA GLU A 14 -1.91 -3.08 -35.84
C GLU A 14 -1.94 -4.40 -35.08
N LEU A 15 -1.16 -4.49 -33.98
CA LEU A 15 -1.30 -5.54 -32.99
C LEU A 15 -2.68 -5.36 -32.33
N VAL A 16 -3.69 -5.98 -32.90
CA VAL A 16 -4.99 -6.18 -32.29
C VAL A 16 -4.77 -7.12 -31.11
N ILE A 17 -4.66 -6.56 -29.93
CA ILE A 17 -4.75 -7.33 -28.67
C ILE A 17 -6.22 -7.65 -28.52
N ASP A 18 -6.56 -8.92 -28.70
CA ASP A 18 -7.89 -9.47 -28.46
C ASP A 18 -8.21 -9.30 -26.97
N VAL A 19 -9.15 -8.41 -26.66
CA VAL A 19 -9.46 -7.96 -25.27
C VAL A 19 -10.50 -8.86 -24.61
N ASP A 20 -10.88 -10.00 -25.23
CA ASP A 20 -12.04 -10.84 -24.84
C ASP A 20 -11.68 -12.27 -24.41
N GLU A 21 -10.44 -12.60 -24.08
CA GLU A 21 -10.18 -13.85 -23.38
C GLU A 21 -10.41 -13.65 -21.86
N PRO A 22 -11.25 -14.50 -21.22
CA PRO A 22 -11.46 -14.43 -19.78
C PRO A 22 -10.13 -14.61 -19.05
N GLU A 23 -9.88 -13.79 -18.02
CA GLU A 23 -8.66 -13.92 -17.22
C GLU A 23 -8.57 -15.35 -16.65
N PRO A 24 -7.40 -16.02 -16.75
CA PRO A 24 -7.25 -17.39 -16.28
C PRO A 24 -7.47 -17.48 -14.77
N THR A 25 -8.20 -18.49 -14.35
CA THR A 25 -8.60 -18.77 -12.97
C THR A 25 -7.73 -19.85 -12.32
N ILE A 26 -7.94 -20.12 -11.04
CA ILE A 26 -7.28 -21.24 -10.31
C ILE A 26 -7.62 -22.59 -10.94
N GLN A 27 -8.79 -22.74 -11.51
CA GLN A 27 -9.24 -23.98 -12.15
C GLN A 27 -8.48 -24.29 -13.45
N ASP A 28 -7.88 -23.28 -14.07
CA ASP A 28 -7.07 -23.43 -15.28
C ASP A 28 -5.62 -23.87 -14.97
N LEU A 29 -5.27 -24.01 -13.68
CA LEU A 29 -3.94 -24.41 -13.25
C LEU A 29 -3.65 -25.88 -13.57
N PRO A 30 -2.48 -26.18 -14.14
CA PRO A 30 -2.08 -27.55 -14.42
C PRO A 30 -2.03 -28.41 -13.16
N GLY A 31 -2.84 -29.46 -13.10
CA GLY A 31 -2.91 -30.41 -11.97
C GLY A 31 -3.81 -29.95 -10.82
N VAL A 32 -4.58 -28.90 -11.00
CA VAL A 32 -5.66 -28.50 -10.09
C VAL A 32 -6.95 -29.12 -10.60
N GLY A 33 -7.45 -30.14 -9.88
CA GLY A 33 -8.79 -30.67 -10.05
C GLY A 33 -9.77 -30.01 -9.05
N PRO A 34 -11.08 -30.33 -9.13
CA PRO A 34 -12.11 -29.68 -8.29
C PRO A 34 -11.78 -29.71 -6.79
N ALA A 35 -11.34 -30.87 -6.27
CA ALA A 35 -10.96 -31.00 -4.86
C ALA A 35 -9.73 -30.21 -4.46
N THR A 36 -8.80 -29.95 -5.39
CA THR A 36 -7.62 -29.12 -5.14
C THR A 36 -7.98 -27.64 -5.24
N ALA A 37 -8.87 -27.28 -6.16
CA ALA A 37 -9.39 -25.92 -6.28
C ALA A 37 -10.13 -25.53 -4.99
N GLU A 38 -11.02 -26.40 -4.49
CA GLU A 38 -11.74 -26.19 -3.22
C GLU A 38 -10.79 -25.96 -2.04
N LYS A 39 -9.73 -26.76 -1.90
CA LYS A 39 -8.72 -26.58 -0.86
C LYS A 39 -7.96 -25.26 -0.99
N LEU A 40 -7.65 -24.81 -2.21
CA LEU A 40 -7.01 -23.54 -2.46
C LEU A 40 -7.95 -22.37 -2.13
N GLU A 41 -9.23 -22.48 -2.49
CA GLU A 41 -10.25 -21.50 -2.17
C GLU A 41 -10.52 -21.43 -0.66
N GLU A 42 -10.64 -22.58 0.03
CA GLU A 42 -10.76 -22.65 1.50
C GLU A 42 -9.53 -22.05 2.22
N ALA A 43 -8.33 -22.27 1.66
CA ALA A 43 -7.09 -21.65 2.15
C ALA A 43 -6.99 -20.15 1.80
N GLY A 44 -7.96 -19.65 1.03
CA GLY A 44 -8.04 -18.24 0.72
C GLY A 44 -7.33 -17.77 -0.52
N PHE A 45 -7.01 -18.67 -1.42
CA PHE A 45 -6.45 -18.31 -2.71
C PHE A 45 -7.59 -18.22 -3.74
N GLU A 46 -7.81 -17.05 -4.27
CA GLU A 46 -8.85 -16.80 -5.32
C GLU A 46 -8.22 -16.36 -6.63
N ASP A 47 -6.96 -15.92 -6.61
CA ASP A 47 -6.23 -15.48 -7.78
C ASP A 47 -4.91 -16.22 -8.00
N LEU A 48 -4.43 -16.18 -9.23
CA LEU A 48 -3.15 -16.81 -9.61
C LEU A 48 -1.95 -16.08 -9.01
N LEU A 49 -2.06 -14.78 -8.71
CA LEU A 49 -0.98 -13.97 -8.17
C LEU A 49 -0.67 -14.38 -6.73
N GLY A 50 -1.70 -14.53 -5.90
CA GLY A 50 -1.56 -15.01 -4.53
C GLY A 50 -0.81 -16.34 -4.45
N ILE A 51 -1.17 -17.29 -5.33
CA ILE A 51 -0.50 -18.60 -5.42
C ILE A 51 0.92 -18.47 -5.96
N ALA A 52 1.14 -17.69 -6.98
CA ALA A 52 2.42 -17.59 -7.69
C ALA A 52 3.57 -17.01 -6.84
N VAL A 53 3.24 -16.19 -5.84
CA VAL A 53 4.24 -15.55 -4.97
C VAL A 53 4.54 -16.35 -3.71
N MET A 54 3.83 -17.46 -3.46
CA MET A 54 4.07 -18.35 -2.32
C MET A 54 5.33 -19.20 -2.51
N SER A 55 5.91 -19.65 -1.40
CA SER A 55 6.83 -20.78 -1.43
C SER A 55 6.08 -22.12 -1.45
N PRO A 56 6.68 -23.22 -1.98
CA PRO A 56 6.03 -24.53 -1.99
C PRO A 56 5.64 -25.03 -0.60
N ALA A 57 6.47 -24.77 0.41
CA ALA A 57 6.21 -25.15 1.78
C ALA A 57 5.02 -24.37 2.41
N GLU A 58 4.96 -23.06 2.19
CA GLU A 58 3.87 -22.21 2.68
C GLU A 58 2.53 -22.60 2.03
N LEU A 59 2.50 -22.82 0.71
CA LEU A 59 1.29 -23.27 0.03
C LEU A 59 0.85 -24.65 0.48
N ALA A 60 1.81 -25.57 0.69
CA ALA A 60 1.54 -26.93 1.19
C ALA A 60 0.89 -26.90 2.57
N GLU A 61 1.38 -26.06 3.47
CA GLU A 61 0.85 -25.91 4.83
C GLU A 61 -0.56 -25.25 4.82
N GLN A 62 -0.75 -24.18 4.05
CA GLN A 62 -2.00 -23.42 4.05
C GLN A 62 -3.16 -24.14 3.35
N ALA A 63 -2.89 -24.84 2.25
CA ALA A 63 -3.90 -25.53 1.46
C ALA A 63 -3.95 -27.05 1.75
N GLU A 64 -3.24 -27.53 2.74
CA GLU A 64 -3.15 -28.97 3.09
C GLU A 64 -2.81 -29.85 1.87
N LEU A 65 -1.79 -29.43 1.13
CA LEU A 65 -1.30 -30.11 -0.08
C LEU A 65 0.09 -30.70 0.12
N GLY A 66 0.49 -31.62 -0.73
CA GLY A 66 1.87 -32.08 -0.77
C GLY A 66 2.80 -31.02 -1.38
N GLU A 67 4.01 -30.85 -0.84
CA GLU A 67 4.97 -29.82 -1.28
C GLU A 67 5.32 -29.93 -2.79
N ALA A 68 5.42 -31.15 -3.32
CA ALA A 68 5.66 -31.38 -4.75
C ALA A 68 4.47 -30.95 -5.64
N VAL A 69 3.24 -31.08 -5.12
CA VAL A 69 2.01 -30.61 -5.78
C VAL A 69 1.97 -29.09 -5.72
N SER A 70 2.23 -28.52 -4.58
CA SER A 70 2.30 -27.06 -4.37
C SER A 70 3.33 -26.40 -5.31
N ALA A 71 4.50 -27.00 -5.47
CA ALA A 71 5.53 -26.53 -6.40
C ALA A 71 5.05 -26.50 -7.86
N LYS A 72 4.28 -27.52 -8.31
CA LYS A 72 3.71 -27.57 -9.65
C LYS A 72 2.60 -26.53 -9.85
N ILE A 73 1.74 -26.37 -8.86
CA ILE A 73 0.67 -25.36 -8.86
C ILE A 73 1.26 -23.96 -8.94
N ILE A 74 2.26 -23.65 -8.13
CA ILE A 74 2.99 -22.37 -8.15
C ILE A 74 3.65 -22.13 -9.52
N ALA A 75 4.29 -23.13 -10.09
CA ALA A 75 4.89 -23.00 -11.43
C ALA A 75 3.84 -22.73 -12.52
N GLY A 76 2.67 -23.39 -12.43
CA GLY A 76 1.52 -23.15 -13.30
C GLY A 76 0.96 -21.75 -13.14
N ALA A 77 0.75 -21.31 -11.90
CA ALA A 77 0.28 -19.97 -11.58
C ALA A 77 1.21 -18.88 -12.10
N LYS A 78 2.52 -19.04 -11.93
CA LYS A 78 3.53 -18.12 -12.49
C LYS A 78 3.45 -18.01 -14.01
N LYS A 79 3.21 -19.14 -14.68
CA LYS A 79 3.11 -19.20 -16.15
C LYS A 79 1.82 -18.55 -16.65
N LEU A 80 0.67 -18.90 -16.07
CA LEU A 80 -0.63 -18.38 -16.48
C LEU A 80 -0.79 -16.89 -16.13
N ALA A 81 -0.40 -16.50 -14.95
CA ALA A 81 -0.41 -15.09 -14.54
C ALA A 81 0.75 -14.27 -15.14
N ASN A 82 1.56 -14.89 -16.01
CA ASN A 82 2.77 -14.28 -16.60
C ASN A 82 3.71 -13.63 -15.55
N ILE A 83 3.82 -14.29 -14.38
CA ILE A 83 4.63 -13.81 -13.25
C ILE A 83 6.01 -14.45 -13.31
N GLY A 84 7.03 -13.62 -13.21
CA GLY A 84 8.44 -14.05 -13.22
C GLY A 84 9.09 -14.06 -14.59
N GLY A 85 8.37 -13.67 -15.66
CA GLY A 85 8.93 -13.38 -16.97
C GLY A 85 9.34 -11.90 -17.11
N PHE A 86 10.21 -11.61 -18.09
CA PHE A 86 10.45 -10.22 -18.51
C PHE A 86 9.21 -9.71 -19.24
N VAL A 87 8.73 -8.52 -18.83
CA VAL A 87 7.71 -7.78 -19.55
C VAL A 87 8.31 -6.53 -20.17
N SER A 88 7.79 -6.07 -21.29
CA SER A 88 8.25 -4.80 -21.89
C SER A 88 7.87 -3.63 -21.00
N GLY A 89 8.62 -2.52 -21.09
CA GLY A 89 8.27 -1.28 -20.40
C GLY A 89 6.89 -0.76 -20.79
N VAL A 90 6.45 -1.00 -22.04
CA VAL A 90 5.10 -0.65 -22.51
C VAL A 90 4.05 -1.47 -21.78
N ALA A 91 4.21 -2.79 -21.67
CA ALA A 91 3.29 -3.64 -20.91
C ALA A 91 3.23 -3.27 -19.43
N LEU A 92 4.36 -2.85 -18.83
CA LEU A 92 4.39 -2.33 -17.47
C LEU A 92 3.63 -1.01 -17.36
N LEU A 93 3.76 -0.11 -18.33
CA LEU A 93 3.03 1.17 -18.38
C LEU A 93 1.51 0.93 -18.45
N GLU A 94 1.06 -0.04 -19.26
CA GLU A 94 -0.36 -0.41 -19.31
C GLU A 94 -0.88 -0.94 -17.96
N ARG A 95 -0.12 -1.83 -17.31
CA ARG A 95 -0.46 -2.30 -15.95
C ARG A 95 -0.57 -1.14 -14.95
N ARG A 96 0.30 -0.14 -15.05
CA ARG A 96 0.25 1.03 -14.17
C ARG A 96 -0.97 1.94 -14.40
N LYS A 97 -1.71 1.80 -15.48
CA LYS A 97 -3.00 2.49 -15.66
C LYS A 97 -4.06 2.08 -14.64
N ARG A 98 -3.91 0.91 -14.00
CA ARG A 98 -4.78 0.45 -12.90
C ARG A 98 -4.50 1.18 -11.58
N VAL A 99 -3.35 1.85 -11.46
CA VAL A 99 -2.99 2.63 -10.26
C VAL A 99 -3.90 3.84 -10.16
N GLN A 100 -4.61 3.95 -9.05
CA GLN A 100 -5.49 5.05 -8.72
C GLN A 100 -4.80 6.00 -7.74
N LYS A 101 -5.32 7.21 -7.61
CA LYS A 101 -4.79 8.22 -6.69
C LYS A 101 -5.87 8.73 -5.78
N LEU A 102 -5.54 8.77 -4.49
CA LEU A 102 -6.39 9.28 -3.43
C LEU A 102 -5.98 10.70 -3.05
N THR A 103 -6.90 11.64 -3.08
CA THR A 103 -6.66 13.02 -2.63
C THR A 103 -6.44 13.10 -1.12
N SER A 104 -5.52 13.94 -0.69
CA SER A 104 -5.35 14.32 0.72
C SER A 104 -6.35 15.39 1.17
N GLY A 105 -7.04 16.06 0.24
CA GLY A 105 -7.86 17.23 0.48
C GLY A 105 -7.09 18.55 0.62
N ALA A 106 -5.75 18.52 0.46
CA ALA A 106 -4.87 19.68 0.35
C ALA A 106 -4.14 19.63 -1.00
N SER A 107 -4.43 20.58 -1.89
CA SER A 107 -3.95 20.57 -3.28
C SER A 107 -2.44 20.59 -3.35
N SER A 108 -1.78 21.34 -2.46
CA SER A 108 -0.32 21.43 -2.40
C SER A 108 0.33 20.07 -2.06
N LEU A 109 -0.29 19.26 -1.20
CA LEU A 109 0.21 17.94 -0.86
C LEU A 109 -0.05 16.94 -1.99
N ASP A 110 -1.20 17.04 -2.65
CA ASP A 110 -1.52 16.21 -3.80
C ASP A 110 -0.59 16.50 -4.99
N GLU A 111 -0.30 17.76 -5.28
CA GLU A 111 0.68 18.17 -6.29
C GLU A 111 2.08 17.62 -5.99
N LEU A 112 2.53 17.68 -4.73
CA LEU A 112 3.81 17.11 -4.29
C LEU A 112 3.90 15.61 -4.56
N LEU A 113 2.77 14.89 -4.49
CA LEU A 113 2.64 13.46 -4.76
C LEU A 113 2.21 13.16 -6.21
N GLY A 114 2.27 14.15 -7.10
CA GLY A 114 1.92 13.96 -8.50
C GLY A 114 0.44 13.66 -8.75
N GLY A 115 -0.44 14.17 -7.88
CA GLY A 115 -1.89 14.07 -7.95
C GLY A 115 -2.56 13.27 -6.83
N GLY A 116 -1.81 12.92 -5.77
CA GLY A 116 -2.34 12.22 -4.59
C GLY A 116 -1.60 10.92 -4.25
N PHE A 117 -2.11 10.20 -3.27
CA PHE A 117 -1.53 8.94 -2.78
C PHE A 117 -1.86 7.80 -3.74
N GLU A 118 -0.83 7.11 -4.23
CA GLU A 118 -0.99 6.02 -5.22
C GLU A 118 -1.39 4.70 -4.56
N THR A 119 -2.35 3.97 -5.18
CA THR A 119 -2.59 2.55 -4.88
C THR A 119 -1.38 1.70 -5.25
N GLN A 120 -1.31 0.47 -4.77
CA GLN A 120 -0.17 -0.43 -4.92
C GLN A 120 1.14 0.15 -4.36
N ALA A 121 1.06 1.08 -3.41
CA ALA A 121 2.21 1.73 -2.81
C ALA A 121 2.16 1.67 -1.28
N ILE A 122 3.35 1.62 -0.66
CA ILE A 122 3.50 1.93 0.76
C ILE A 122 4.00 3.37 0.87
N VAL A 123 3.25 4.20 1.57
CA VAL A 123 3.62 5.59 1.87
C VAL A 123 4.01 5.69 3.34
N GLU A 124 5.29 5.98 3.63
CA GLU A 124 5.77 6.29 4.97
C GLU A 124 5.60 7.78 5.25
N VAL A 125 4.84 8.11 6.29
CA VAL A 125 4.72 9.47 6.82
C VAL A 125 5.39 9.52 8.18
N PHE A 126 6.51 10.24 8.31
CA PHE A 126 7.27 10.28 9.54
C PHE A 126 7.55 11.71 10.01
N GLY A 127 7.75 11.89 11.30
CA GLY A 127 8.00 13.19 11.90
C GLY A 127 7.83 13.17 13.41
N GLU A 128 8.08 14.31 14.05
CA GLU A 128 7.95 14.50 15.48
C GLU A 128 6.51 14.28 15.97
N PHE A 129 6.37 14.15 17.30
CA PHE A 129 5.05 14.10 17.92
C PHE A 129 4.24 15.37 17.61
N GLY A 130 2.97 15.16 17.22
CA GLY A 130 2.04 16.24 16.85
C GLY A 130 2.36 16.93 15.51
N SER A 131 3.22 16.34 14.63
CA SER A 131 3.47 16.88 13.29
C SER A 131 2.29 16.71 12.31
N GLY A 132 1.28 15.89 12.65
CA GLY A 132 0.08 15.70 11.84
C GLY A 132 -0.04 14.35 11.14
N LYS A 133 0.83 13.36 11.45
CA LYS A 133 0.81 12.03 10.84
C LYS A 133 -0.56 11.35 10.94
N THR A 134 -1.09 11.20 12.15
CA THR A 134 -2.43 10.64 12.42
C THR A 134 -3.54 11.44 11.72
N GLN A 135 -3.39 12.78 11.60
CA GLN A 135 -4.38 13.62 10.91
C GLN A 135 -4.40 13.36 9.40
N ILE A 136 -3.26 13.07 8.79
CA ILE A 136 -3.22 12.59 7.39
C ILE A 136 -3.94 11.24 7.29
N GLY A 137 -3.67 10.30 8.19
CA GLY A 137 -4.37 9.01 8.22
C GLY A 137 -5.89 9.16 8.31
N HIS A 138 -6.37 9.97 9.24
CA HIS A 138 -7.82 10.23 9.39
C HIS A 138 -8.42 10.89 8.14
N GLN A 139 -7.72 11.87 7.53
CA GLN A 139 -8.21 12.53 6.32
C GLN A 139 -8.27 11.55 5.14
N LEU A 140 -7.25 10.75 4.93
CA LEU A 140 -7.25 9.74 3.86
C LEU A 140 -8.33 8.68 4.08
N ALA A 141 -8.61 8.30 5.35
CA ALA A 141 -9.69 7.37 5.66
C ALA A 141 -11.05 7.93 5.22
N VAL A 142 -11.32 9.20 5.49
CA VAL A 142 -12.55 9.85 5.04
C VAL A 142 -12.58 10.02 3.52
N ASN A 143 -11.49 10.51 2.93
CA ASN A 143 -11.46 10.77 1.49
C ASN A 143 -11.53 9.48 0.65
N CYS A 144 -11.07 8.34 1.19
CA CYS A 144 -11.15 7.04 0.50
C CYS A 144 -12.60 6.62 0.18
N ILE A 145 -13.55 7.08 0.98
CA ILE A 145 -14.99 6.81 0.81
C ILE A 145 -15.60 7.60 -0.34
N LEU A 146 -15.04 8.74 -0.68
CA LEU A 146 -15.50 9.57 -1.79
C LEU A 146 -15.46 8.81 -3.11
N SER A 147 -16.30 9.20 -4.07
CA SER A 147 -16.27 8.67 -5.42
C SER A 147 -14.95 8.98 -6.12
N LEU A 148 -14.65 8.21 -7.18
CA LEU A 148 -13.45 8.45 -8.01
C LEU A 148 -13.45 9.87 -8.61
N GLU A 149 -14.62 10.41 -8.98
CA GLU A 149 -14.75 11.76 -9.54
C GLU A 149 -14.40 12.86 -8.53
N GLN A 150 -14.55 12.56 -7.24
CA GLN A 150 -14.21 13.47 -6.13
C GLN A 150 -12.77 13.26 -5.62
N GLY A 151 -11.98 12.41 -6.30
CA GLY A 151 -10.62 12.08 -5.89
C GLY A 151 -10.54 11.03 -4.78
N GLY A 152 -11.64 10.32 -4.49
CA GLY A 152 -11.69 9.16 -3.61
C GLY A 152 -11.36 7.86 -4.32
N LEU A 153 -11.64 6.73 -3.66
CA LEU A 153 -11.46 5.38 -4.20
C LEU A 153 -12.73 4.53 -4.07
N ASP A 154 -13.78 5.08 -3.46
CA ASP A 154 -15.05 4.41 -3.12
C ASP A 154 -14.84 3.04 -2.46
N GLY A 155 -13.86 2.95 -1.55
CA GLY A 155 -13.40 1.71 -0.95
C GLY A 155 -13.55 1.65 0.56
N GLU A 156 -13.33 0.45 1.11
CA GLU A 156 -13.26 0.19 2.55
C GLU A 156 -11.88 0.52 3.11
N ILE A 157 -11.83 0.87 4.38
CA ILE A 157 -10.62 1.29 5.06
C ILE A 157 -10.34 0.35 6.25
N VAL A 158 -9.09 -0.12 6.37
CA VAL A 158 -8.62 -0.81 7.56
C VAL A 158 -7.63 0.07 8.31
N TYR A 159 -7.87 0.27 9.59
CA TYR A 159 -7.04 1.09 10.47
C TYR A 159 -6.47 0.23 11.61
N ILE A 160 -5.16 -0.03 11.58
CA ILE A 160 -4.43 -0.67 12.68
C ILE A 160 -3.90 0.42 13.61
N ASP A 161 -4.50 0.53 14.79
CA ASP A 161 -4.11 1.49 15.82
C ASP A 161 -3.18 0.81 16.85
N THR A 162 -1.95 1.28 16.96
CA THR A 162 -0.95 0.77 17.92
C THR A 162 -0.74 1.69 19.12
N GLU A 163 -1.25 2.92 19.07
CA GLU A 163 -1.01 3.96 20.08
C GLU A 163 -2.31 4.44 20.76
N ASP A 164 -3.46 3.84 20.45
CA ASP A 164 -4.79 4.25 20.96
C ASP A 164 -5.13 5.71 20.61
N THR A 165 -4.87 6.07 19.35
CA THR A 165 -5.01 7.44 18.86
C THR A 165 -6.14 7.66 17.87
N PHE A 166 -6.81 6.59 17.43
CA PHE A 166 -7.99 6.71 16.59
C PHE A 166 -9.13 7.42 17.35
N ARG A 167 -9.77 8.38 16.69
CA ARG A 167 -10.84 9.18 17.28
C ARG A 167 -12.03 9.24 16.33
N PRO A 168 -13.11 8.45 16.58
CA PRO A 168 -14.31 8.45 15.75
C PRO A 168 -14.93 9.84 15.60
N GLU A 169 -14.89 10.65 16.66
CA GLU A 169 -15.42 12.02 16.63
C GLU A 169 -14.66 12.90 15.64
N ARG A 170 -13.36 12.62 15.44
CA ARG A 170 -12.55 13.34 14.46
C ARG A 170 -12.89 12.94 13.04
N ILE A 171 -13.16 11.66 12.82
CA ILE A 171 -13.64 11.12 11.52
C ILE A 171 -15.00 11.76 11.19
N ALA A 172 -15.93 11.80 12.16
CA ALA A 172 -17.25 12.38 11.97
C ALA A 172 -17.19 13.83 11.49
N LEU A 173 -16.38 14.68 12.15
CA LEU A 173 -16.20 16.09 11.76
C LEU A 173 -15.60 16.25 10.35
N MET A 174 -14.65 15.38 9.98
CA MET A 174 -14.04 15.40 8.65
C MET A 174 -15.03 14.92 7.57
N ALA A 175 -15.86 13.91 7.88
CA ALA A 175 -16.87 13.37 6.98
C ALA A 175 -17.96 14.43 6.68
N GLU A 176 -18.50 15.10 7.70
CA GLU A 176 -19.44 16.19 7.53
C GLU A 176 -18.88 17.30 6.63
N ALA A 177 -17.59 17.64 6.80
CA ALA A 177 -16.94 18.70 6.03
C ALA A 177 -16.80 18.40 4.53
N VAL A 178 -16.88 17.12 4.13
CA VAL A 178 -16.86 16.67 2.73
C VAL A 178 -18.21 16.16 2.24
N GLY A 179 -19.27 16.30 3.07
CA GLY A 179 -20.65 15.97 2.71
C GLY A 179 -20.99 14.47 2.81
N ILE A 180 -20.23 13.69 3.60
CA ILE A 180 -20.51 12.28 3.90
C ILE A 180 -21.24 12.22 5.26
N ASP A 181 -22.27 11.37 5.38
CA ASP A 181 -22.86 11.07 6.69
C ASP A 181 -21.82 10.45 7.63
N PRO A 182 -21.66 10.95 8.88
CA PRO A 182 -20.65 10.43 9.80
C PRO A 182 -20.78 8.94 10.12
N ASN A 183 -22.00 8.41 10.19
CA ASN A 183 -22.19 6.98 10.47
C ASN A 183 -21.80 6.13 9.26
N ASP A 184 -22.17 6.56 8.04
CA ASP A 184 -21.77 5.88 6.82
C ASP A 184 -20.23 5.87 6.69
N ALA A 185 -19.57 6.96 7.06
CA ALA A 185 -18.11 7.03 7.06
C ALA A 185 -17.50 6.07 8.09
N LEU A 186 -18.06 6.02 9.30
CA LEU A 186 -17.54 5.16 10.38
C LEU A 186 -17.80 3.69 10.11
N ASP A 187 -18.90 3.32 9.48
CA ASP A 187 -19.23 1.93 9.11
C ASP A 187 -18.23 1.35 8.08
N ARG A 188 -17.64 2.20 7.23
CA ARG A 188 -16.65 1.80 6.23
C ARG A 188 -15.20 1.81 6.74
N ILE A 189 -14.96 2.18 8.00
CA ILE A 189 -13.62 2.21 8.61
C ILE A 189 -13.51 1.13 9.66
N HIS A 190 -12.84 0.03 9.33
CA HIS A 190 -12.63 -1.11 10.20
C HIS A 190 -11.39 -0.90 11.06
N VAL A 191 -11.58 -0.67 12.36
CA VAL A 191 -10.50 -0.34 13.29
C VAL A 191 -10.11 -1.54 14.13
N ALA A 192 -8.83 -1.88 14.17
CA ALA A 192 -8.28 -2.88 15.05
C ALA A 192 -7.17 -2.28 15.92
N ARG A 193 -7.28 -2.43 17.24
CA ARG A 193 -6.21 -2.10 18.17
C ARG A 193 -5.19 -3.23 18.24
N ALA A 194 -3.95 -2.95 17.84
CA ALA A 194 -2.85 -3.88 18.03
C ALA A 194 -2.26 -3.75 19.44
N TYR A 195 -2.11 -4.86 20.14
CA TYR A 195 -1.60 -4.86 21.52
C TYR A 195 -0.09 -5.12 21.62
N ASN A 196 0.50 -5.72 20.59
CA ASN A 196 1.91 -6.04 20.48
C ASN A 196 2.31 -6.26 19.01
N SER A 197 3.61 -6.42 18.74
CA SER A 197 4.11 -6.62 17.39
C SER A 197 3.62 -7.91 16.72
N ALA A 198 3.42 -8.98 17.49
CA ALA A 198 2.89 -10.24 16.96
C ALA A 198 1.42 -10.09 16.54
N HIS A 199 0.60 -9.41 17.36
CA HIS A 199 -0.78 -9.10 17.00
C HIS A 199 -0.87 -8.16 15.80
N GLN A 200 0.00 -7.14 15.71
CA GLN A 200 0.08 -6.24 14.55
C GLN A 200 0.37 -7.02 13.24
N ILE A 201 1.26 -8.01 13.29
CA ILE A 201 1.56 -8.87 12.14
C ILE A 201 0.34 -9.76 11.80
N LEU A 202 -0.31 -10.37 12.80
CA LEU A 202 -1.48 -11.21 12.60
C LEU A 202 -2.64 -10.46 11.92
N LEU A 203 -2.83 -9.18 12.23
CA LEU A 203 -3.88 -8.35 11.62
C LEU A 203 -3.72 -8.21 10.09
N VAL A 204 -2.52 -8.40 9.54
CA VAL A 204 -2.34 -8.39 8.07
C VAL A 204 -3.01 -9.60 7.43
N ASP A 205 -3.00 -10.77 8.08
CA ASP A 205 -3.70 -11.95 7.57
C ASP A 205 -5.23 -11.78 7.65
N GLU A 206 -5.71 -11.01 8.64
CA GLU A 206 -7.12 -10.62 8.70
C GLU A 206 -7.49 -9.69 7.54
N ILE A 207 -6.63 -8.72 7.21
CA ILE A 207 -6.85 -7.82 6.05
C ILE A 207 -6.93 -8.63 4.75
N LYS A 208 -6.06 -9.64 4.57
CA LYS A 208 -6.11 -10.53 3.40
C LYS A 208 -7.47 -11.27 3.31
N ARG A 209 -8.03 -11.67 4.46
CA ARG A 209 -9.36 -12.30 4.50
C ARG A 209 -10.49 -11.33 4.23
N MET A 210 -10.42 -10.12 4.81
CA MET A 210 -11.41 -9.06 4.56
C MET A 210 -11.47 -8.67 3.09
N GLY A 211 -10.32 -8.56 2.42
CA GLY A 211 -10.23 -8.20 1.01
C GLY A 211 -10.88 -9.17 0.03
N LYS A 212 -11.37 -10.34 0.50
CA LYS A 212 -12.16 -11.27 -0.31
C LYS A 212 -13.64 -10.89 -0.42
N SER A 213 -14.15 -10.21 0.58
CA SER A 213 -15.57 -9.81 0.67
C SER A 213 -15.78 -8.30 0.63
N LEU A 214 -14.72 -7.52 0.89
CA LEU A 214 -14.74 -6.08 0.96
C LEU A 214 -13.70 -5.49 0.02
N ASP A 215 -14.05 -4.43 -0.69
CA ASP A 215 -13.11 -3.73 -1.56
C ASP A 215 -12.20 -2.78 -0.74
N VAL A 216 -11.21 -3.34 -0.04
CA VAL A 216 -10.28 -2.60 0.81
C VAL A 216 -9.32 -1.79 -0.06
N LYS A 217 -9.41 -0.46 0.00
CA LYS A 217 -8.58 0.47 -0.79
C LYS A 217 -7.54 1.21 0.02
N LEU A 218 -7.69 1.27 1.35
CA LEU A 218 -6.73 1.96 2.21
C LEU A 218 -6.48 1.16 3.48
N ILE A 219 -5.20 0.92 3.76
CA ILE A 219 -4.72 0.29 4.98
C ILE A 219 -3.83 1.29 5.71
N ILE A 220 -4.16 1.60 6.95
CA ILE A 220 -3.42 2.55 7.79
C ILE A 220 -2.81 1.79 8.96
N VAL A 221 -1.51 1.96 9.20
CA VAL A 221 -0.81 1.44 10.38
C VAL A 221 -0.24 2.63 11.17
N ASP A 222 -0.89 2.99 12.24
CA ASP A 222 -0.53 4.15 13.07
C ASP A 222 -0.22 3.71 14.53
N SER A 223 1.06 3.55 14.88
CA SER A 223 2.28 3.72 14.11
C SER A 223 2.94 2.35 13.84
N LEU A 224 3.66 2.28 12.72
CA LEU A 224 4.31 1.03 12.28
C LEU A 224 5.29 0.46 13.31
N THR A 225 6.09 1.30 13.96
CA THR A 225 7.27 0.84 14.73
C THR A 225 7.11 0.88 16.25
N SER A 226 5.98 1.33 16.78
CA SER A 226 5.75 1.50 18.21
C SER A 226 6.02 0.23 19.00
N HIS A 227 5.29 -0.85 18.71
CA HIS A 227 5.45 -2.14 19.39
C HIS A 227 6.82 -2.78 19.14
N PHE A 228 7.34 -2.71 17.91
CA PHE A 228 8.68 -3.24 17.60
C PHE A 228 9.79 -2.57 18.42
N ARG A 229 9.64 -1.30 18.76
CA ARG A 229 10.59 -0.59 19.63
C ARG A 229 10.45 -0.98 21.09
N ALA A 230 9.23 -1.12 21.57
CA ALA A 230 8.94 -1.45 22.95
C ALA A 230 9.39 -2.88 23.32
N GLU A 231 9.22 -3.83 22.41
CA GLU A 231 9.48 -5.24 22.67
C GLU A 231 10.94 -5.65 22.41
N TYR A 232 11.56 -5.08 21.36
CA TYR A 232 12.93 -5.46 20.96
C TYR A 232 13.94 -4.43 21.44
N VAL A 233 14.25 -4.46 22.74
CA VAL A 233 15.15 -3.52 23.40
C VAL A 233 16.58 -4.07 23.48
N GLY A 234 17.57 -3.19 23.29
CA GLY A 234 18.99 -3.53 23.37
C GLY A 234 19.63 -3.95 22.05
N ARG A 235 20.97 -3.89 22.02
CA ARG A 235 21.76 -4.11 20.78
C ARG A 235 21.60 -5.53 20.23
N GLY A 236 21.48 -6.54 21.08
CA GLY A 236 21.31 -7.94 20.67
C GLY A 236 19.96 -8.23 19.99
N MET A 237 18.95 -7.40 20.21
CA MET A 237 17.60 -7.56 19.64
C MET A 237 17.41 -6.79 18.33
N LEU A 238 18.43 -6.09 17.84
CA LEU A 238 18.31 -5.31 16.61
C LEU A 238 18.03 -6.18 15.39
N ALA A 239 18.77 -7.27 15.20
CA ALA A 239 18.61 -8.16 14.05
C ALA A 239 17.24 -8.85 14.02
N PRO A 240 16.76 -9.49 15.10
CA PRO A 240 15.40 -10.06 15.16
C PRO A 240 14.31 -9.02 14.88
N ARG A 241 14.43 -7.81 15.45
CA ARG A 241 13.50 -6.71 15.18
C ARG A 241 13.45 -6.37 13.69
N GLN A 242 14.61 -6.22 13.07
CA GLN A 242 14.71 -5.86 11.66
C GLN A 242 14.14 -6.95 10.74
N GLN A 243 14.38 -8.24 11.05
CA GLN A 243 13.82 -9.35 10.29
C GLN A 243 12.30 -9.38 10.33
N LYS A 244 11.70 -9.25 11.54
CA LYS A 244 10.24 -9.21 11.69
C LYS A 244 9.62 -8.00 11.00
N LEU A 245 10.23 -6.83 11.15
CA LEU A 245 9.75 -5.61 10.50
C LEU A 245 9.83 -5.72 8.97
N ASN A 246 10.90 -6.30 8.44
CA ASN A 246 11.05 -6.53 7.00
C ASN A 246 9.98 -7.48 6.46
N ARG A 247 9.72 -8.58 7.17
CA ARG A 247 8.64 -9.52 6.82
C ARG A 247 7.28 -8.80 6.83
N HIS A 248 6.97 -8.05 7.88
CA HIS A 248 5.72 -7.30 8.01
C HIS A 248 5.53 -6.29 6.87
N MET A 249 6.57 -5.52 6.52
CA MET A 249 6.52 -4.59 5.38
C MET A 249 6.32 -5.31 4.05
N LYS A 250 6.95 -6.49 3.86
CA LYS A 250 6.75 -7.31 2.64
C LYS A 250 5.30 -7.80 2.54
N GLU A 251 4.70 -8.25 3.62
CA GLU A 251 3.31 -8.69 3.67
C GLU A 251 2.34 -7.53 3.39
N LEU A 252 2.57 -6.35 3.97
CA LEU A 252 1.80 -5.14 3.68
C LEU A 252 1.90 -4.74 2.19
N LYS A 253 3.11 -4.83 1.60
CA LYS A 253 3.29 -4.54 0.17
C LYS A 253 2.53 -5.52 -0.71
N GLN A 254 2.54 -6.81 -0.36
CA GLN A 254 1.79 -7.84 -1.07
C GLN A 254 0.28 -7.57 -1.04
N VAL A 255 -0.25 -7.19 0.12
CA VAL A 255 -1.67 -6.82 0.25
C VAL A 255 -1.98 -5.58 -0.60
N ALA A 256 -1.12 -4.56 -0.59
CA ALA A 256 -1.29 -3.36 -1.41
C ALA A 256 -1.38 -3.70 -2.90
N ASP A 257 -0.53 -4.62 -3.38
CA ASP A 257 -0.49 -5.01 -4.79
C ASP A 257 -1.73 -5.84 -5.19
N VAL A 258 -2.10 -6.84 -4.38
CA VAL A 258 -3.22 -7.74 -4.66
C VAL A 258 -4.56 -7.02 -4.61
N GLN A 259 -4.79 -6.17 -3.60
CA GLN A 259 -6.06 -5.48 -3.41
C GLN A 259 -6.12 -4.13 -4.15
N ASN A 260 -5.09 -3.77 -4.92
CA ASN A 260 -4.97 -2.43 -5.50
C ASN A 260 -5.23 -1.33 -4.47
N ALA A 261 -4.62 -1.46 -3.28
CA ALA A 261 -4.83 -0.61 -2.13
C ALA A 261 -3.62 0.30 -1.85
N ILE A 262 -3.85 1.35 -1.08
CA ILE A 262 -2.80 2.19 -0.49
C ILE A 262 -2.46 1.63 0.88
N VAL A 263 -1.18 1.52 1.21
CA VAL A 263 -0.74 1.30 2.59
C VAL A 263 -0.07 2.58 3.11
N LEU A 264 -0.70 3.21 4.09
CA LEU A 264 -0.13 4.33 4.83
C LEU A 264 0.48 3.82 6.13
N VAL A 265 1.77 4.05 6.34
CA VAL A 265 2.41 3.77 7.62
C VAL A 265 2.88 5.07 8.24
N THR A 266 2.50 5.32 9.49
CA THR A 266 3.08 6.44 10.24
C THR A 266 4.29 5.96 11.03
N ASN A 267 5.26 6.86 11.21
CA ASN A 267 6.49 6.53 11.90
C ASN A 267 7.01 7.71 12.72
N GLN A 268 7.70 7.41 13.81
CA GLN A 268 8.33 8.41 14.65
C GLN A 268 9.75 8.71 14.18
N VAL A 269 10.31 9.81 14.62
CA VAL A 269 11.72 10.16 14.43
C VAL A 269 12.52 9.95 15.71
N GLN A 270 13.80 9.72 15.53
CA GLN A 270 14.79 9.70 16.62
C GLN A 270 15.94 10.64 16.30
N ALA A 271 16.50 11.25 17.33
CA ALA A 271 17.68 12.06 17.17
C ALA A 271 18.88 11.20 16.73
N LYS A 272 19.68 11.72 15.81
CA LYS A 272 20.98 11.16 15.44
C LYS A 272 22.07 11.97 16.16
N PRO A 273 22.64 11.43 17.27
CA PRO A 273 23.58 12.20 18.10
C PRO A 273 24.84 12.63 17.35
N ASP A 274 25.21 11.92 16.30
CA ASP A 274 26.45 12.14 15.54
C ASP A 274 26.26 13.07 14.31
N ALA A 275 25.08 13.66 14.14
CA ALA A 275 24.85 14.59 13.02
C ALA A 275 25.45 15.97 13.37
N MET A 276 26.66 16.23 12.91
CA MET A 276 27.32 17.53 13.05
C MET A 276 26.76 18.61 12.11
N TRP A 277 26.08 18.20 11.03
CA TRP A 277 25.50 19.08 9.99
C TRP A 277 24.21 18.48 9.44
N GLY A 278 23.23 19.31 9.11
CA GLY A 278 21.92 18.91 8.53
C GLY A 278 20.85 18.60 9.58
N ASP A 279 19.73 18.03 9.15
CA ASP A 279 18.63 17.63 10.04
C ASP A 279 19.05 16.42 10.89
N PRO A 280 19.12 16.55 12.22
CA PRO A 280 19.54 15.47 13.11
C PRO A 280 18.46 14.38 13.27
N THR A 281 17.30 14.54 12.64
CA THR A 281 16.18 13.61 12.81
C THR A 281 16.20 12.50 11.76
N ARG A 282 15.98 11.26 12.19
CA ARG A 282 15.87 10.10 11.31
C ARG A 282 14.64 9.29 11.67
N ALA A 283 13.95 8.77 10.63
CA ALA A 283 12.85 7.85 10.83
C ALA A 283 13.30 6.59 11.59
N VAL A 284 12.47 6.12 12.49
CA VAL A 284 12.68 4.86 13.22
C VAL A 284 12.53 3.68 12.27
N GLY A 285 13.17 2.54 12.54
CA GLY A 285 13.15 1.37 11.66
C GLY A 285 14.30 1.35 10.63
N GLY A 286 15.00 2.48 10.45
CA GLY A 286 16.21 2.55 9.63
C GLY A 286 15.97 2.22 8.16
N HIS A 287 16.94 1.50 7.56
CA HIS A 287 16.91 1.16 6.13
C HIS A 287 15.76 0.24 5.73
N ILE A 288 15.27 -0.62 6.63
CA ILE A 288 14.19 -1.58 6.30
C ILE A 288 12.93 -0.85 5.87
N VAL A 289 12.42 0.08 6.70
CA VAL A 289 11.22 0.84 6.36
C VAL A 289 11.49 1.75 5.16
N ALA A 290 12.68 2.39 5.13
CA ALA A 290 13.06 3.29 4.04
C ALA A 290 13.04 2.60 2.67
N HIS A 291 13.60 1.39 2.56
CA HIS A 291 13.66 0.67 1.28
C HIS A 291 12.35 -0.05 0.91
N ALA A 292 11.51 -0.36 1.90
CA ALA A 292 10.22 -1.00 1.64
C ALA A 292 9.12 -0.01 1.28
N SER A 293 9.29 1.28 1.61
CA SER A 293 8.33 2.34 1.29
C SER A 293 8.53 2.85 -0.13
N THR A 294 7.43 3.03 -0.86
CA THR A 294 7.44 3.60 -2.22
C THR A 294 7.61 5.12 -2.18
N PHE A 295 6.90 5.78 -1.26
CA PHE A 295 7.00 7.22 -1.03
C PHE A 295 7.31 7.49 0.44
N ARG A 296 8.13 8.51 0.70
CA ARG A 296 8.52 8.88 2.05
C ARG A 296 8.33 10.37 2.27
N LEU A 297 7.42 10.72 3.20
CA LEU A 297 7.08 12.09 3.57
C LEU A 297 7.58 12.40 4.97
N TYR A 298 8.43 13.40 5.09
CA TYR A 298 8.84 13.97 6.37
C TYR A 298 7.93 15.14 6.73
N LEU A 299 7.28 15.05 7.90
CA LEU A 299 6.39 16.08 8.41
C LEU A 299 7.04 16.89 9.53
N ARG A 300 6.95 18.19 9.44
CA ARG A 300 7.36 19.13 10.49
C ARG A 300 6.29 20.19 10.76
N LYS A 301 6.25 20.68 11.99
CA LYS A 301 5.42 21.83 12.37
C LYS A 301 6.01 23.11 11.80
N SER A 302 5.15 24.07 11.46
CA SER A 302 5.52 25.41 11.05
C SER A 302 4.71 26.45 11.82
N LYS A 303 5.06 27.72 11.69
CA LYS A 303 4.36 28.83 12.34
C LYS A 303 2.91 28.92 11.89
N GLY A 304 2.02 29.42 12.78
CA GLY A 304 0.61 29.64 12.44
C GLY A 304 -0.20 28.35 12.25
N GLY A 305 0.15 27.25 12.92
CA GLY A 305 -0.60 26.00 12.83
C GLY A 305 -0.33 25.18 11.56
N ARG A 306 0.47 25.72 10.62
CA ARG A 306 0.80 25.04 9.37
C ARG A 306 1.70 23.84 9.59
N ARG A 307 1.65 22.92 8.63
CA ARG A 307 2.54 21.76 8.50
C ARG A 307 3.29 21.84 7.19
N ILE A 308 4.48 21.32 7.20
CA ILE A 308 5.31 21.18 6.00
C ILE A 308 5.54 19.68 5.81
N ALA A 309 5.13 19.17 4.65
CA ALA A 309 5.49 17.85 4.16
C ALA A 309 6.63 17.97 3.18
N ARG A 310 7.72 17.25 3.38
CA ARG A 310 8.83 17.13 2.45
C ARG A 310 8.86 15.72 1.88
N LEU A 311 8.82 15.60 0.56
CA LEU A 311 9.07 14.35 -0.14
C LEU A 311 10.57 14.05 -0.09
N ILE A 312 10.93 12.99 0.66
CA ILE A 312 12.33 12.59 0.90
C ILE A 312 12.78 11.54 -0.10
N ASP A 313 11.83 10.70 -0.56
CA ASP A 313 12.12 9.60 -1.47
C ASP A 313 10.87 9.24 -2.26
N SER A 314 11.05 8.98 -3.54
CA SER A 314 10.02 8.50 -4.46
C SER A 314 10.67 7.90 -5.70
N PRO A 315 10.01 6.94 -6.39
CA PRO A 315 10.57 6.30 -7.58
C PRO A 315 10.57 7.21 -8.82
N ASN A 316 9.76 8.26 -8.86
CA ASN A 316 9.49 9.02 -10.09
C ASN A 316 9.23 10.52 -9.88
N LEU A 317 9.16 10.99 -8.64
CA LEU A 317 8.90 12.41 -8.35
C LEU A 317 10.17 13.08 -7.80
N PRO A 318 10.43 14.34 -8.12
CA PRO A 318 11.54 15.10 -7.54
C PRO A 318 11.27 15.40 -6.05
N GLU A 319 12.33 15.61 -5.30
CA GLU A 319 12.20 16.16 -3.95
C GLU A 319 11.49 17.51 -3.98
N GLY A 320 10.63 17.76 -2.99
CA GLY A 320 9.87 19.00 -2.88
C GLY A 320 9.24 19.13 -1.50
N GLU A 321 8.61 20.28 -1.27
CA GLU A 321 7.89 20.56 -0.03
C GLU A 321 6.48 21.09 -0.35
N ALA A 322 5.50 20.66 0.44
CA ALA A 322 4.14 21.17 0.44
C ALA A 322 3.81 21.75 1.81
N VAL A 323 2.98 22.80 1.81
CA VAL A 323 2.52 23.45 3.05
C VAL A 323 1.02 23.29 3.13
N PHE A 324 0.53 22.76 4.23
CA PHE A 324 -0.89 22.59 4.50
C PHE A 324 -1.23 22.93 5.95
N THR A 325 -2.51 23.07 6.25
CA THR A 325 -3.04 23.31 7.60
C THR A 325 -3.85 22.12 8.09
N VAL A 326 -3.88 21.93 9.41
CA VAL A 326 -4.78 20.99 10.06
C VAL A 326 -5.86 21.79 10.78
N THR A 327 -7.07 21.72 10.27
CA THR A 327 -8.24 22.46 10.78
C THR A 327 -9.22 21.51 11.49
N SER A 328 -10.32 22.03 12.04
CA SER A 328 -11.44 21.24 12.55
C SER A 328 -12.08 20.37 11.46
N GLU A 329 -12.10 20.85 10.22
CA GLU A 329 -12.71 20.19 9.07
C GLU A 329 -11.77 19.23 8.32
N GLY A 330 -10.51 19.14 8.72
CA GLY A 330 -9.51 18.27 8.08
C GLY A 330 -8.28 19.02 7.60
N LEU A 331 -7.62 18.45 6.57
CA LEU A 331 -6.48 19.07 5.90
C LEU A 331 -6.97 20.11 4.88
N ARG A 332 -6.27 21.25 4.82
CA ARG A 332 -6.52 22.34 3.87
C ARG A 332 -5.21 22.98 3.46
N ASP A 333 -5.20 23.67 2.32
CA ASP A 333 -4.04 24.47 1.87
C ASP A 333 -3.78 25.66 2.77
#